data_1a64b47510d433beebfa576fd1d22542
#
_entry.id   1a64b47510d433beebfa576fd1d22542
#
_cell.length_a   1.000
_cell.length_b   1.000
_cell.length_c   1.000
_cell.angle_alpha   90.00
_cell.angle_beta   90.00
_cell.angle_gamma   90.00
#
_symmetry.space_group_name_H-M   'P 1'
#
loop_
_entity.id
_entity.type
_entity.pdbx_description
1 polymer ?
#
loop_
_entity_poly.entity_id
_entity_poly.type
_entity_poly.pdbx_seq_one_letter_code
_entity_poly.pdbx_strand_id
1 'polypeptide(L)'
;MNIGKTALVTKYMNYCELIAKEEGREYSKFDIMYFETPVRVTFKQMFASLLGTKFGLPIKGSALRSIHTNTLIDNLVEELREHKVKLLFIDEIQNLLEADKEDKKAIFNGLKRLTNQSQTRMILVGTPSAIKLFQGSDWVMERYRILELPKWKENKEYMDLLLSIYRAYGDFFPNWNLVDSNGKVNKAIGTYLYTLSEGRLGKLIQIVRYGGVNALLNGRENITREDYKSVFRVDFIEENGEIKRQPKQNNKTTQKKTQGQARKKPSGKK
;
A
#
# COMPACT_ATOMS: atom_id res chain seq x y z
N MET A 1 0.72 5.07 0.64
CA MET A 1 2.04 4.95 -0.06
C MET A 1 2.14 3.56 -0.69
N ASN A 2 1.72 3.42 -1.93
CA ASN A 2 1.51 2.11 -2.57
C ASN A 2 2.81 1.57 -3.21
N ILE A 3 3.63 0.87 -2.42
CA ILE A 3 4.85 0.19 -2.92
C ILE A 3 4.55 -1.25 -3.38
N GLY A 4 3.32 -1.75 -3.15
CA GLY A 4 2.92 -3.12 -3.49
C GLY A 4 3.11 -4.13 -2.34
N LYS A 5 3.21 -3.69 -1.07
CA LYS A 5 3.38 -4.58 0.09
C LYS A 5 2.31 -5.67 0.17
N THR A 6 1.06 -5.28 0.20
CA THR A 6 -0.08 -6.21 0.28
C THR A 6 -0.12 -7.16 -0.92
N ALA A 7 0.19 -6.65 -2.13
CA ALA A 7 0.29 -7.49 -3.33
C ALA A 7 1.43 -8.53 -3.21
N LEU A 8 2.57 -8.15 -2.60
CA LEU A 8 3.67 -9.07 -2.34
C LEU A 8 3.25 -10.17 -1.35
N VAL A 9 2.57 -9.80 -0.26
CA VAL A 9 2.05 -10.78 0.72
C VAL A 9 1.09 -11.76 0.06
N THR A 10 0.12 -11.24 -0.71
CA THR A 10 -0.84 -12.09 -1.44
C THR A 10 -0.14 -13.03 -2.42
N LYS A 11 0.81 -12.52 -3.21
CA LYS A 11 1.59 -13.36 -4.13
C LYS A 11 2.42 -14.41 -3.39
N TYR A 12 3.00 -14.07 -2.25
CA TYR A 12 3.75 -15.02 -1.44
C TYR A 12 2.85 -16.15 -0.91
N MET A 13 1.65 -15.83 -0.42
CA MET A 13 0.68 -16.84 0.01
C MET A 13 0.29 -17.78 -1.12
N ASN A 14 -0.04 -17.25 -2.30
CA ASN A 14 -0.39 -18.04 -3.48
C ASN A 14 0.80 -18.91 -3.95
N TYR A 15 2.01 -18.39 -3.89
CA TYR A 15 3.23 -19.13 -4.22
C TYR A 15 3.44 -20.31 -3.26
N CYS A 16 3.27 -20.11 -1.96
CA CYS A 16 3.39 -21.19 -0.97
C CYS A 16 2.33 -22.30 -1.18
N GLU A 17 1.10 -21.91 -1.54
CA GLU A 17 0.05 -22.86 -1.90
C GLU A 17 0.42 -23.66 -3.15
N LEU A 18 0.93 -22.99 -4.18
CA LEU A 18 1.36 -23.64 -5.44
C LEU A 18 2.48 -24.65 -5.17
N ILE A 19 3.53 -24.24 -4.47
CA ILE A 19 4.65 -25.13 -4.12
C ILE A 19 4.17 -26.34 -3.30
N ALA A 20 3.28 -26.12 -2.33
CA ALA A 20 2.76 -27.23 -1.56
C ALA A 20 2.00 -28.25 -2.45
N LYS A 21 1.23 -27.78 -3.43
CA LYS A 21 0.55 -28.64 -4.41
C LYS A 21 1.56 -29.39 -5.30
N GLU A 22 2.59 -28.72 -5.78
CA GLU A 22 3.64 -29.35 -6.61
C GLU A 22 4.41 -30.42 -5.86
N GLU A 23 4.65 -30.21 -4.54
CA GLU A 23 5.32 -31.17 -3.68
C GLU A 23 4.39 -32.25 -3.08
N GLY A 24 3.11 -32.25 -3.44
CA GLY A 24 2.12 -33.20 -2.91
C GLY A 24 1.85 -33.05 -1.41
N ARG A 25 2.14 -31.89 -0.83
CA ARG A 25 1.89 -31.59 0.58
C ARG A 25 0.49 -31.01 0.78
N GLU A 26 -0.15 -31.39 1.87
CA GLU A 26 -1.36 -30.70 2.31
C GLU A 26 -1.04 -29.22 2.61
N TYR A 27 -1.89 -28.33 2.10
CA TYR A 27 -1.85 -26.90 2.39
C TYR A 27 -3.21 -26.47 2.96
N SER A 28 -3.18 -25.95 4.18
CA SER A 28 -4.36 -25.38 4.82
C SER A 28 -4.40 -23.88 4.62
N LYS A 29 -5.61 -23.32 4.47
CA LYS A 29 -5.83 -21.85 4.51
C LYS A 29 -5.32 -21.19 5.79
N PHE A 30 -5.05 -21.96 6.84
CA PHE A 30 -4.50 -21.49 8.09
C PHE A 30 -2.96 -21.55 8.15
N ASP A 31 -2.30 -22.27 7.23
CA ASP A 31 -0.83 -22.35 7.24
C ASP A 31 -0.19 -20.96 7.19
N ILE A 32 -0.72 -20.08 6.35
CA ILE A 32 -0.31 -18.69 6.25
C ILE A 32 -1.55 -17.80 6.29
N MET A 33 -1.63 -16.95 7.29
CA MET A 33 -2.75 -16.05 7.50
C MET A 33 -2.36 -14.60 7.27
N TYR A 34 -3.31 -13.83 6.78
CA TYR A 34 -3.19 -12.38 6.60
C TYR A 34 -4.24 -11.66 7.43
N PHE A 35 -3.82 -10.67 8.21
CA PHE A 35 -4.68 -9.81 9.01
C PHE A 35 -4.32 -8.34 8.79
N GLU A 36 -5.31 -7.51 8.56
CA GLU A 36 -5.14 -6.07 8.44
C GLU A 36 -5.50 -5.40 9.76
N THR A 37 -4.58 -4.59 10.29
CA THR A 37 -4.77 -3.85 11.53
C THR A 37 -5.87 -2.81 11.36
N PRO A 38 -6.96 -2.85 12.16
CA PRO A 38 -8.01 -1.84 12.10
C PRO A 38 -7.48 -0.43 12.43
N VAL A 39 -8.18 0.59 11.93
CA VAL A 39 -7.88 1.99 12.26
C VAL A 39 -8.40 2.33 13.65
N ARG A 40 -7.67 3.14 14.42
CA ARG A 40 -8.04 3.60 15.79
C ARG A 40 -8.43 2.45 16.71
N VAL A 41 -7.54 1.51 16.84
CA VAL A 41 -7.80 0.25 17.54
C VAL A 41 -7.31 0.28 18.98
N THR A 42 -8.14 -0.22 19.90
CA THR A 42 -7.71 -0.59 21.26
C THR A 42 -7.17 -2.01 21.25
N PHE A 43 -6.48 -2.41 22.36
CA PHE A 43 -6.02 -3.77 22.54
C PHE A 43 -7.14 -4.81 22.29
N LYS A 44 -8.27 -4.65 22.97
CA LYS A 44 -9.39 -5.61 22.85
C LYS A 44 -9.95 -5.66 21.42
N GLN A 45 -10.09 -4.52 20.76
CA GLN A 45 -10.60 -4.46 19.38
C GLN A 45 -9.68 -5.16 18.40
N MET A 46 -8.36 -4.98 18.51
CA MET A 46 -7.41 -5.63 17.62
C MET A 46 -7.50 -7.16 17.72
N PHE A 47 -7.39 -7.69 18.92
CA PHE A 47 -7.34 -9.15 19.11
C PHE A 47 -8.71 -9.82 18.93
N ALA A 48 -9.80 -9.15 19.29
CA ALA A 48 -11.15 -9.62 18.98
C ALA A 48 -11.44 -9.60 17.48
N SER A 49 -10.94 -8.60 16.75
CA SER A 49 -11.03 -8.55 15.29
C SER A 49 -10.26 -9.71 14.64
N LEU A 50 -9.07 -10.02 15.15
CA LEU A 50 -8.28 -11.15 14.67
C LEU A 50 -9.02 -12.47 14.89
N LEU A 51 -9.58 -12.72 16.08
CA LEU A 51 -10.42 -13.89 16.37
C LEU A 51 -11.64 -13.97 15.43
N GLY A 52 -12.39 -12.88 15.33
CA GLY A 52 -13.62 -12.83 14.54
C GLY A 52 -13.39 -13.03 13.05
N THR A 53 -12.38 -12.35 12.50
CA THR A 53 -12.15 -12.36 11.03
C THR A 53 -11.41 -13.60 10.55
N LYS A 54 -10.62 -14.24 11.40
CA LYS A 54 -9.76 -15.36 10.99
C LYS A 54 -10.26 -16.72 11.45
N PHE A 55 -10.88 -16.78 12.61
CA PHE A 55 -11.35 -18.04 13.17
C PHE A 55 -12.89 -18.14 13.25
N GLY A 56 -13.60 -17.07 12.86
CA GLY A 56 -15.07 -17.08 12.89
C GLY A 56 -15.65 -16.95 14.31
N LEU A 57 -14.86 -16.45 15.27
CA LEU A 57 -15.22 -16.30 16.69
C LEU A 57 -15.42 -14.82 17.05
N PRO A 58 -16.47 -14.14 16.56
CA PRO A 58 -16.66 -12.71 16.78
C PRO A 58 -17.07 -12.41 18.23
N ILE A 59 -16.30 -11.53 18.88
CA ILE A 59 -16.62 -11.00 20.20
C ILE A 59 -17.09 -9.56 20.05
N LYS A 60 -18.36 -9.28 20.36
CA LYS A 60 -18.99 -7.96 20.14
C LYS A 60 -19.70 -7.42 21.35
N GLY A 61 -19.97 -6.12 21.34
CA GLY A 61 -20.84 -5.44 22.30
C GLY A 61 -20.38 -5.57 23.76
N SER A 62 -21.26 -6.00 24.62
CA SER A 62 -21.01 -6.16 26.08
C SER A 62 -19.94 -7.22 26.33
N ALA A 63 -19.94 -8.33 25.59
CA ALA A 63 -18.93 -9.38 25.72
C ALA A 63 -17.52 -8.87 25.48
N LEU A 64 -17.32 -8.00 24.50
CA LEU A 64 -16.01 -7.37 24.26
C LEU A 64 -15.58 -6.46 25.40
N ARG A 65 -16.51 -5.76 26.05
CA ARG A 65 -16.21 -4.90 27.19
C ARG A 65 -15.82 -5.72 28.43
N SER A 66 -16.52 -6.81 28.70
CA SER A 66 -16.36 -7.65 29.91
C SER A 66 -15.22 -8.66 29.81
N ILE A 67 -14.82 -9.09 28.60
CA ILE A 67 -13.74 -10.07 28.45
C ILE A 67 -12.42 -9.57 29.03
N HIS A 68 -11.74 -10.42 29.79
CA HIS A 68 -10.39 -10.12 30.27
C HIS A 68 -9.37 -10.19 29.12
N THR A 69 -8.41 -9.28 29.14
CA THR A 69 -7.33 -9.22 28.11
C THR A 69 -6.55 -10.51 28.01
N ASN A 70 -6.28 -11.16 29.17
CA ASN A 70 -5.58 -12.44 29.19
C ASN A 70 -6.39 -13.55 28.50
N THR A 71 -7.69 -13.67 28.83
CA THR A 71 -8.58 -14.64 28.19
C THR A 71 -8.62 -14.47 26.68
N LEU A 72 -8.64 -13.23 26.20
CA LEU A 72 -8.62 -12.94 24.77
C LEU A 72 -7.33 -13.44 24.07
N ILE A 73 -6.19 -13.26 24.74
CA ILE A 73 -4.92 -13.76 24.21
C ILE A 73 -4.84 -15.28 24.31
N ASP A 74 -5.32 -15.88 25.41
CA ASP A 74 -5.31 -17.33 25.59
C ASP A 74 -6.15 -18.02 24.51
N ASN A 75 -7.35 -17.52 24.21
CA ASN A 75 -8.18 -18.01 23.11
C ASN A 75 -7.45 -17.91 21.75
N LEU A 76 -6.77 -16.80 21.49
CA LEU A 76 -5.99 -16.65 20.26
C LEU A 76 -4.81 -17.63 20.18
N VAL A 77 -4.12 -17.88 21.29
CA VAL A 77 -3.04 -18.87 21.36
C VAL A 77 -3.58 -20.26 21.05
N GLU A 78 -4.73 -20.62 21.61
CA GLU A 78 -5.42 -21.89 21.37
C GLU A 78 -5.77 -22.07 19.90
N GLU A 79 -6.47 -21.09 19.30
CA GLU A 79 -6.85 -21.12 17.89
C GLU A 79 -5.64 -21.21 16.95
N LEU A 80 -4.57 -20.42 17.22
CA LEU A 80 -3.35 -20.48 16.42
C LEU A 80 -2.68 -21.86 16.49
N ARG A 81 -2.73 -22.53 17.65
CA ARG A 81 -2.18 -23.87 17.85
C ARG A 81 -3.02 -24.95 17.22
N GLU A 82 -4.34 -24.94 17.46
CA GLU A 82 -5.27 -25.92 16.91
C GLU A 82 -5.23 -25.95 15.39
N HIS A 83 -5.23 -24.77 14.79
CA HIS A 83 -5.12 -24.61 13.34
C HIS A 83 -3.70 -24.73 12.79
N LYS A 84 -2.69 -24.94 13.65
CA LYS A 84 -1.27 -25.10 13.29
C LYS A 84 -0.76 -23.96 12.41
N VAL A 85 -1.16 -22.73 12.74
CA VAL A 85 -0.78 -21.53 11.97
C VAL A 85 0.73 -21.33 12.00
N LYS A 86 1.38 -21.39 10.84
CA LYS A 86 2.85 -21.29 10.72
C LYS A 86 3.31 -19.85 10.63
N LEU A 87 2.53 -19.02 9.91
CA LEU A 87 2.88 -17.62 9.63
C LEU A 87 1.64 -16.73 9.66
N LEU A 88 1.73 -15.62 10.38
CA LEU A 88 0.72 -14.57 10.43
C LEU A 88 1.31 -13.26 9.92
N PHE A 89 0.79 -12.74 8.81
CA PHE A 89 1.04 -11.39 8.35
C PHE A 89 0.07 -10.43 9.04
N ILE A 90 0.61 -9.38 9.65
CA ILE A 90 -0.16 -8.27 10.24
C ILE A 90 0.16 -7.03 9.43
N ASP A 91 -0.74 -6.65 8.53
CA ASP A 91 -0.57 -5.50 7.63
C ASP A 91 -1.14 -4.22 8.23
N GLU A 92 -0.78 -3.09 7.62
CA GLU A 92 -1.18 -1.75 8.02
C GLU A 92 -0.85 -1.45 9.49
N ILE A 93 0.27 -2.02 10.01
CA ILE A 93 0.66 -1.88 11.42
C ILE A 93 0.82 -0.43 11.87
N GLN A 94 1.05 0.54 10.96
CA GLN A 94 1.08 1.95 11.28
C GLN A 94 -0.26 2.50 11.81
N ASN A 95 -1.38 1.78 11.63
CA ASN A 95 -2.67 2.18 12.21
C ASN A 95 -2.60 2.21 13.75
N LEU A 96 -1.66 1.48 14.34
CA LEU A 96 -1.37 1.56 15.78
C LEU A 96 -0.77 2.90 16.21
N LEU A 97 -0.26 3.73 15.29
CA LEU A 97 0.25 5.05 15.65
C LEU A 97 -0.84 5.96 16.24
N GLU A 98 -2.10 5.74 15.86
CA GLU A 98 -3.26 6.47 16.35
C GLU A 98 -3.81 5.93 17.68
N ALA A 99 -3.37 4.75 18.14
CA ALA A 99 -3.77 4.19 19.41
C ALA A 99 -3.09 4.91 20.60
N ASP A 100 -3.67 4.84 21.77
CA ASP A 100 -3.08 5.39 22.99
C ASP A 100 -1.78 4.66 23.37
N LYS A 101 -0.92 5.32 24.15
CA LYS A 101 0.38 4.76 24.54
C LYS A 101 0.26 3.44 25.29
N GLU A 102 -0.75 3.32 26.13
CA GLU A 102 -1.04 2.13 26.93
C GLU A 102 -1.52 0.98 26.04
N ASP A 103 -2.46 1.24 25.13
CA ASP A 103 -2.92 0.27 24.16
C ASP A 103 -1.79 -0.21 23.24
N LYS A 104 -0.93 0.69 22.75
CA LYS A 104 0.26 0.30 21.97
C LYS A 104 1.12 -0.70 22.73
N LYS A 105 1.48 -0.36 23.98
CA LYS A 105 2.30 -1.22 24.83
C LYS A 105 1.62 -2.57 25.08
N ALA A 106 0.32 -2.55 25.38
CA ALA A 106 -0.46 -3.77 25.61
C ALA A 106 -0.53 -4.65 24.35
N ILE A 107 -0.76 -4.05 23.16
CA ILE A 107 -0.80 -4.76 21.88
C ILE A 107 0.54 -5.45 21.60
N PHE A 108 1.67 -4.74 21.74
CA PHE A 108 2.98 -5.36 21.52
C PHE A 108 3.29 -6.47 22.51
N ASN A 109 2.90 -6.32 23.78
CA ASN A 109 3.01 -7.40 24.76
C ASN A 109 2.12 -8.59 24.39
N GLY A 110 0.92 -8.35 23.88
CA GLY A 110 0.03 -9.38 23.35
C GLY A 110 0.64 -10.12 22.17
N LEU A 111 1.19 -9.41 21.18
CA LEU A 111 1.87 -10.01 20.04
C LEU A 111 3.09 -10.85 20.45
N LYS A 112 3.88 -10.34 21.42
CA LYS A 112 4.99 -11.10 22.02
C LYS A 112 4.51 -12.40 22.64
N ARG A 113 3.42 -12.35 23.41
CA ARG A 113 2.85 -13.54 24.06
C ARG A 113 2.32 -14.53 23.04
N LEU A 114 1.60 -14.06 21.99
CA LEU A 114 1.14 -14.91 20.90
C LEU A 114 2.32 -15.63 20.23
N THR A 115 3.35 -14.91 19.82
CA THR A 115 4.53 -15.50 19.16
C THR A 115 5.20 -16.56 20.04
N ASN A 116 5.35 -16.28 21.35
CA ASN A 116 6.03 -17.19 22.25
C ASN A 116 5.22 -18.45 22.55
N GLN A 117 3.91 -18.31 22.70
CA GLN A 117 3.05 -19.40 23.14
C GLN A 117 2.49 -20.23 22.00
N SER A 118 2.09 -19.61 20.86
CA SER A 118 1.54 -20.35 19.71
C SER A 118 2.61 -20.96 18.80
N GLN A 119 3.86 -20.52 18.90
CA GLN A 119 4.94 -20.84 17.94
C GLN A 119 4.68 -20.31 16.51
N THR A 120 3.64 -19.51 16.32
CA THR A 120 3.34 -18.84 15.05
C THR A 120 4.37 -17.74 14.79
N ARG A 121 4.99 -17.75 13.63
CA ARG A 121 5.86 -16.65 13.20
C ARG A 121 5.00 -15.47 12.77
N MET A 122 5.48 -14.25 13.05
CA MET A 122 4.74 -13.03 12.68
C MET A 122 5.60 -12.13 11.81
N ILE A 123 5.00 -11.59 10.76
CA ILE A 123 5.58 -10.56 9.92
C ILE A 123 4.69 -9.32 10.01
N LEU A 124 5.25 -8.25 10.55
CA LEU A 124 4.59 -6.96 10.65
C LEU A 124 4.85 -6.16 9.36
N VAL A 125 3.79 -5.78 8.68
CA VAL A 125 3.85 -5.06 7.40
C VAL A 125 3.28 -3.67 7.59
N GLY A 126 3.94 -2.64 7.05
CA GLY A 126 3.47 -1.28 7.23
C GLY A 126 4.23 -0.26 6.37
N THR A 127 3.87 1.00 6.54
CA THR A 127 4.57 2.13 5.93
C THR A 127 5.87 2.44 6.71
N PRO A 128 6.81 3.21 6.15
CA PRO A 128 8.01 3.62 6.88
C PRO A 128 7.72 4.32 8.22
N SER A 129 6.57 4.97 8.35
CA SER A 129 6.15 5.59 9.62
C SER A 129 5.95 4.57 10.75
N ALA A 130 5.67 3.31 10.43
CA ALA A 130 5.52 2.24 11.41
C ALA A 130 6.79 2.03 12.27
N ILE A 131 7.98 2.41 11.78
CA ILE A 131 9.24 2.36 12.53
C ILE A 131 9.12 3.13 13.85
N LYS A 132 8.32 4.20 13.87
CA LYS A 132 8.08 4.99 15.10
C LYS A 132 7.42 4.18 16.22
N LEU A 133 6.68 3.12 15.89
CA LEU A 133 6.06 2.23 16.88
C LEU A 133 7.11 1.47 17.70
N PHE A 134 8.29 1.26 17.13
CA PHE A 134 9.35 0.42 17.70
C PHE A 134 10.41 1.24 18.44
N GLN A 135 10.39 2.56 18.28
CA GLN A 135 11.32 3.46 18.99
C GLN A 135 11.10 3.37 20.50
N GLY A 136 12.15 3.07 21.25
CA GLY A 136 12.11 2.88 22.71
C GLY A 136 11.61 1.50 23.17
N SER A 137 11.58 0.51 22.28
CA SER A 137 11.20 -0.88 22.60
C SER A 137 12.33 -1.84 22.20
N ASP A 138 13.36 -1.93 23.02
CA ASP A 138 14.58 -2.72 22.73
C ASP A 138 14.26 -4.15 22.33
N TRP A 139 13.31 -4.80 23.03
CA TRP A 139 12.92 -6.19 22.75
C TRP A 139 12.32 -6.39 21.35
N VAL A 140 11.71 -5.37 20.77
CA VAL A 140 11.16 -5.44 19.40
C VAL A 140 12.31 -5.41 18.39
N MET A 141 13.25 -4.50 18.61
CA MET A 141 14.42 -4.36 17.74
C MET A 141 15.33 -5.60 17.77
N GLU A 142 15.38 -6.30 18.91
CA GLU A 142 16.11 -7.58 19.04
C GLU A 142 15.45 -8.74 18.29
N ARG A 143 14.10 -8.74 18.19
CA ARG A 143 13.35 -9.86 17.60
C ARG A 143 12.99 -9.68 16.14
N TYR A 144 12.76 -8.45 15.70
CA TYR A 144 12.28 -8.16 14.35
C TYR A 144 13.39 -7.54 13.51
N ARG A 145 13.73 -8.21 12.43
CA ARG A 145 14.58 -7.63 11.41
C ARG A 145 13.74 -6.73 10.51
N ILE A 146 14.12 -5.48 10.40
CA ILE A 146 13.47 -4.54 9.48
C ILE A 146 13.94 -4.84 8.04
N LEU A 147 12.98 -5.13 7.17
CA LEU A 147 13.18 -5.29 5.74
C LEU A 147 12.48 -4.14 5.02
N GLU A 148 13.23 -3.32 4.34
CA GLU A 148 12.67 -2.25 3.54
C GLU A 148 12.49 -2.72 2.10
N LEU A 149 11.28 -2.54 1.56
CA LEU A 149 11.04 -2.74 0.13
C LEU A 149 11.54 -1.53 -0.63
N PRO A 150 12.61 -1.66 -1.41
CA PRO A 150 13.15 -0.54 -2.17
C PRO A 150 12.17 -0.12 -3.27
N LYS A 151 12.26 1.14 -3.67
CA LYS A 151 11.67 1.58 -4.93
C LYS A 151 12.36 0.87 -6.09
N TRP A 152 11.61 0.62 -7.15
CA TRP A 152 12.18 0.14 -8.39
C TRP A 152 13.24 1.14 -8.90
N LYS A 153 14.34 0.62 -9.42
CA LYS A 153 15.36 1.43 -10.10
C LYS A 153 15.09 1.35 -11.60
N GLU A 154 15.45 2.37 -12.33
CA GLU A 154 15.38 2.35 -13.80
C GLU A 154 16.50 1.46 -14.38
N ASN A 155 16.24 0.16 -14.40
CA ASN A 155 17.17 -0.87 -14.82
C ASN A 155 16.43 -1.95 -15.64
N LYS A 156 17.11 -3.03 -15.97
CA LYS A 156 16.52 -4.16 -16.70
C LYS A 156 15.30 -4.75 -16.01
N GLU A 157 15.36 -4.94 -14.70
CA GLU A 157 14.25 -5.52 -13.91
C GLU A 157 12.98 -4.66 -13.98
N TYR A 158 13.13 -3.33 -14.01
CA TYR A 158 12.02 -2.41 -14.20
C TYR A 158 11.43 -2.53 -15.61
N MET A 159 12.25 -2.72 -16.65
CA MET A 159 11.76 -2.98 -18.00
C MET A 159 11.04 -4.32 -18.10
N ASP A 160 11.53 -5.36 -17.43
CA ASP A 160 10.85 -6.65 -17.35
C ASP A 160 9.50 -6.54 -16.61
N LEU A 161 9.39 -5.70 -15.58
CA LEU A 161 8.13 -5.36 -14.94
C LEU A 161 7.16 -4.68 -15.92
N LEU A 162 7.61 -3.70 -16.70
CA LEU A 162 6.78 -3.05 -17.71
C LEU A 162 6.30 -4.02 -18.80
N LEU A 163 7.16 -4.94 -19.20
CA LEU A 163 6.79 -6.01 -20.13
C LEU A 163 5.71 -6.93 -19.53
N SER A 164 5.80 -7.24 -18.24
CA SER A 164 4.78 -8.03 -17.53
C SER A 164 3.43 -7.28 -17.45
N ILE A 165 3.47 -5.96 -17.24
CA ILE A 165 2.28 -5.10 -17.28
C ILE A 165 1.68 -5.09 -18.71
N TYR A 166 2.52 -4.97 -19.73
CA TYR A 166 2.06 -5.04 -21.12
C TYR A 166 1.37 -6.37 -21.43
N ARG A 167 1.93 -7.50 -21.02
CA ARG A 167 1.32 -8.83 -21.20
C ARG A 167 -0.02 -8.97 -20.51
N ALA A 168 -0.22 -8.27 -19.39
CA ALA A 168 -1.49 -8.33 -18.64
C ALA A 168 -2.59 -7.44 -19.23
N TYR A 169 -2.24 -6.36 -19.92
CA TYR A 169 -3.20 -5.35 -20.38
C TYR A 169 -3.13 -5.09 -21.90
N GLY A 170 -2.14 -5.60 -22.60
CA GLY A 170 -1.90 -5.30 -24.01
C GLY A 170 -3.04 -5.68 -24.94
N ASP A 171 -3.76 -6.75 -24.64
CA ASP A 171 -4.93 -7.19 -25.42
C ASP A 171 -6.05 -6.14 -25.48
N PHE A 172 -6.15 -5.27 -24.49
CA PHE A 172 -7.10 -4.14 -24.47
C PHE A 172 -6.63 -2.95 -25.30
N PHE A 173 -5.35 -2.93 -25.66
CA PHE A 173 -4.70 -1.80 -26.34
C PHE A 173 -3.77 -2.32 -27.44
N PRO A 174 -4.31 -2.84 -28.57
CA PRO A 174 -3.51 -3.45 -29.63
C PRO A 174 -2.46 -2.50 -30.23
N ASN A 175 -2.71 -1.20 -30.19
CA ASN A 175 -1.81 -0.15 -30.66
C ASN A 175 -0.97 0.50 -29.55
N TRP A 176 -0.87 -0.16 -28.39
CA TRP A 176 -0.10 0.37 -27.26
C TRP A 176 1.41 0.29 -27.53
N ASN A 177 2.03 1.46 -27.69
CA ASN A 177 3.44 1.58 -28.03
C ASN A 177 4.40 1.42 -26.84
N LEU A 178 3.95 0.82 -25.73
CA LEU A 178 4.83 0.46 -24.60
C LEU A 178 5.86 -0.59 -25.00
N VAL A 179 5.52 -1.45 -25.96
CA VAL A 179 6.41 -2.48 -26.48
C VAL A 179 6.58 -2.26 -27.99
N ASP A 180 7.79 -2.39 -28.48
CA ASP A 180 8.11 -2.26 -29.90
C ASP A 180 7.82 -3.55 -30.68
N SER A 181 7.98 -3.51 -32.00
CA SER A 181 7.78 -4.66 -32.88
C SER A 181 8.72 -5.84 -32.61
N ASN A 182 9.81 -5.64 -31.90
CA ASN A 182 10.75 -6.67 -31.47
C ASN A 182 10.40 -7.27 -30.10
N GLY A 183 9.26 -6.91 -29.52
CA GLY A 183 8.84 -7.38 -28.20
C GLY A 183 9.60 -6.75 -27.03
N LYS A 184 10.31 -5.65 -27.24
CA LYS A 184 11.06 -4.93 -26.22
C LYS A 184 10.32 -3.69 -25.76
N VAL A 185 10.46 -3.36 -24.47
CA VAL A 185 9.88 -2.13 -23.93
C VAL A 185 10.50 -0.90 -24.60
N ASN A 186 9.65 0.00 -25.08
CA ASN A 186 10.04 1.30 -25.59
C ASN A 186 10.69 2.12 -24.49
N LYS A 187 12.01 2.31 -24.59
CA LYS A 187 12.80 2.96 -23.54
C LYS A 187 12.28 4.37 -23.19
N ALA A 188 11.85 5.14 -24.21
CA ALA A 188 11.36 6.50 -23.98
C ALA A 188 10.06 6.54 -23.16
N ILE A 189 9.19 5.55 -23.34
CA ILE A 189 7.96 5.40 -22.54
C ILE A 189 8.29 4.81 -21.18
N GLY A 190 9.17 3.82 -21.12
CA GLY A 190 9.64 3.22 -19.86
C GLY A 190 10.24 4.26 -18.92
N THR A 191 11.18 5.08 -19.39
CA THR A 191 11.77 6.20 -18.64
C THR A 191 10.70 7.22 -18.22
N TYR A 192 9.75 7.53 -19.09
CA TYR A 192 8.67 8.45 -18.77
C TYR A 192 7.77 7.92 -17.65
N LEU A 193 7.37 6.65 -17.70
CA LEU A 193 6.59 5.99 -16.65
C LEU A 193 7.38 5.91 -15.34
N TYR A 194 8.69 5.68 -15.42
CA TYR A 194 9.57 5.71 -14.25
C TYR A 194 9.57 7.09 -13.58
N THR A 195 9.74 8.14 -14.36
CA THR A 195 9.71 9.53 -13.86
C THR A 195 8.39 9.86 -13.17
N LEU A 196 7.26 9.47 -13.78
CA LEU A 196 5.93 9.70 -13.20
C LEU A 196 5.69 8.88 -11.93
N SER A 197 6.11 7.61 -11.91
CA SER A 197 5.90 6.69 -10.79
C SER A 197 6.91 6.87 -9.67
N GLU A 198 8.06 7.49 -9.93
CA GLU A 198 9.20 7.59 -9.01
C GLU A 198 9.67 6.20 -8.52
N GLY A 199 9.56 5.18 -9.37
CA GLY A 199 9.88 3.80 -9.04
C GLY A 199 8.91 3.14 -8.05
N ARG A 200 7.73 3.71 -7.80
CA ARG A 200 6.72 3.14 -6.90
C ARG A 200 5.73 2.29 -7.70
N LEU A 201 5.71 0.98 -7.46
CA LEU A 201 4.86 0.04 -8.19
C LEU A 201 3.38 0.44 -8.16
N GLY A 202 2.82 0.75 -7.00
CA GLY A 202 1.41 1.12 -6.91
C GLY A 202 1.07 2.38 -7.69
N LYS A 203 1.99 3.38 -7.69
CA LYS A 203 1.82 4.60 -8.50
C LYS A 203 1.92 4.28 -10.00
N LEU A 204 2.85 3.39 -10.40
CA LEU A 204 2.97 2.92 -11.77
C LEU A 204 1.68 2.23 -12.26
N ILE A 205 1.16 1.29 -11.48
CA ILE A 205 -0.09 0.59 -11.81
C ILE A 205 -1.27 1.57 -11.92
N GLN A 206 -1.37 2.54 -11.02
CA GLN A 206 -2.39 3.59 -11.13
C GLN A 206 -2.24 4.40 -12.42
N ILE A 207 -1.02 4.84 -12.76
CA ILE A 207 -0.75 5.61 -13.98
C ILE A 207 -1.18 4.82 -15.21
N VAL A 208 -0.79 3.56 -15.32
CA VAL A 208 -1.16 2.70 -16.44
C VAL A 208 -2.67 2.47 -16.51
N ARG A 209 -3.29 2.14 -15.38
CA ARG A 209 -4.71 1.84 -15.29
C ARG A 209 -5.58 3.05 -15.68
N TYR A 210 -5.32 4.20 -15.09
CA TYR A 210 -6.08 5.41 -15.39
C TYR A 210 -5.79 5.94 -16.80
N GLY A 211 -4.53 5.83 -17.24
CA GLY A 211 -4.15 6.14 -18.61
C GLY A 211 -4.93 5.28 -19.62
N GLY A 212 -5.06 3.99 -19.33
CA GLY A 212 -5.87 3.06 -20.13
C GLY A 212 -7.35 3.44 -20.14
N VAL A 213 -7.93 3.68 -18.97
CA VAL A 213 -9.33 4.12 -18.86
C VAL A 213 -9.56 5.41 -19.65
N ASN A 214 -8.65 6.40 -19.55
CA ASN A 214 -8.78 7.64 -20.30
C ASN A 214 -8.67 7.43 -21.82
N ALA A 215 -7.82 6.54 -22.26
CA ALA A 215 -7.72 6.18 -23.68
C ALA A 215 -9.04 5.57 -24.19
N LEU A 216 -9.59 4.59 -23.47
CA LEU A 216 -10.86 3.93 -23.81
C LEU A 216 -12.04 4.91 -23.84
N LEU A 217 -12.16 5.78 -22.86
CA LEU A 217 -13.20 6.82 -22.82
C LEU A 217 -13.12 7.80 -23.98
N ASN A 218 -11.96 7.93 -24.62
CA ASN A 218 -11.77 8.74 -25.82
C ASN A 218 -11.76 7.90 -27.13
N GLY A 219 -12.20 6.64 -27.06
CA GLY A 219 -12.32 5.76 -28.23
C GLY A 219 -10.97 5.38 -28.86
N ARG A 220 -9.89 5.35 -28.07
CA ARG A 220 -8.53 5.07 -28.58
C ARG A 220 -8.05 3.69 -28.15
N GLU A 221 -7.38 3.01 -29.05
CA GLU A 221 -6.75 1.70 -28.85
C GLU A 221 -5.29 1.79 -28.42
N ASN A 222 -4.80 3.00 -28.16
CA ASN A 222 -3.45 3.23 -27.65
C ASN A 222 -3.48 4.16 -26.44
N ILE A 223 -2.47 4.05 -25.59
CA ILE A 223 -2.28 4.92 -24.42
C ILE A 223 -1.18 5.92 -24.74
N THR A 224 -1.50 7.20 -24.70
CA THR A 224 -0.56 8.29 -24.99
C THR A 224 0.09 8.85 -23.72
N ARG A 225 1.11 9.69 -23.86
CA ARG A 225 1.75 10.38 -22.73
C ARG A 225 0.78 11.32 -21.97
N GLU A 226 -0.18 11.91 -22.68
CA GLU A 226 -1.21 12.75 -22.10
C GLU A 226 -2.15 11.95 -21.21
N ASP A 227 -2.45 10.71 -21.60
CA ASP A 227 -3.30 9.81 -20.81
C ASP A 227 -2.62 9.46 -19.47
N TYR A 228 -1.33 9.17 -19.47
CA TYR A 228 -0.58 8.93 -18.25
C TYR A 228 -0.52 10.16 -17.32
N LYS A 229 -0.54 11.40 -17.87
CA LYS A 229 -0.59 12.64 -17.08
C LYS A 229 -1.95 12.88 -16.46
N SER A 230 -3.03 12.40 -17.07
CA SER A 230 -4.40 12.64 -16.61
C SER A 230 -4.64 12.10 -15.20
N VAL A 231 -3.88 11.09 -14.77
CA VAL A 231 -3.92 10.51 -13.40
C VAL A 231 -3.71 11.56 -12.30
N PHE A 232 -2.98 12.63 -12.59
CA PHE A 232 -2.69 13.72 -11.64
C PHE A 232 -3.69 14.88 -11.73
N ARG A 233 -4.69 14.77 -12.62
CA ARG A 233 -5.77 15.74 -12.80
C ARG A 233 -7.08 15.04 -12.47
N VAL A 234 -7.44 15.03 -11.20
CA VAL A 234 -8.77 14.54 -10.78
C VAL A 234 -9.78 15.62 -11.09
N ASP A 235 -10.36 15.55 -12.27
CA ASP A 235 -11.38 16.49 -12.72
C ASP A 235 -12.69 15.73 -13.08
N PHE A 236 -13.07 14.75 -12.24
CA PHE A 236 -14.36 14.08 -12.37
C PHE A 236 -15.28 14.51 -11.23
N ILE A 237 -16.29 15.27 -11.54
CA ILE A 237 -17.43 15.50 -10.66
C ILE A 237 -18.57 14.64 -11.20
N GLU A 238 -19.07 13.70 -10.39
CA GLU A 238 -20.35 13.05 -10.64
C GLU A 238 -21.47 14.02 -10.25
N GLU A 239 -22.12 14.63 -11.23
CA GLU A 239 -23.43 15.24 -11.07
C GLU A 239 -24.43 14.45 -11.91
N ASN A 240 -25.42 13.86 -11.23
CA ASN A 240 -26.57 13.16 -11.84
C ASN A 240 -26.22 11.98 -12.80
N GLY A 241 -25.15 11.23 -12.51
CA GLY A 241 -24.79 10.07 -13.31
C GLY A 241 -24.07 10.38 -14.63
N GLU A 242 -23.77 11.64 -14.93
CA GLU A 242 -22.94 12.03 -16.05
C GLU A 242 -21.54 12.49 -15.61
N ILE A 243 -20.50 11.92 -16.22
CA ILE A 243 -19.11 12.31 -15.97
C ILE A 243 -18.81 13.58 -16.75
N LYS A 244 -18.71 14.73 -16.06
CA LYS A 244 -18.29 16.00 -16.68
C LYS A 244 -16.84 16.32 -16.35
N ARG A 245 -16.07 16.76 -17.36
CA ARG A 245 -14.70 17.28 -17.17
C ARG A 245 -14.76 18.72 -16.68
N GLN A 246 -14.01 19.06 -15.63
CA GLN A 246 -13.83 20.48 -15.27
C GLN A 246 -13.07 21.23 -16.39
N PRO A 247 -13.48 22.45 -16.73
CA PRO A 247 -12.76 23.25 -17.69
C PRO A 247 -11.36 23.62 -17.16
N LYS A 248 -10.35 23.50 -18.01
CA LYS A 248 -8.96 23.83 -17.69
C LYS A 248 -8.88 25.25 -17.12
N GLN A 249 -8.48 25.39 -15.86
CA GLN A 249 -8.05 26.69 -15.35
C GLN A 249 -6.76 27.08 -16.07
N ASN A 250 -6.88 28.04 -16.98
CA ASN A 250 -5.75 28.70 -17.60
C ASN A 250 -5.03 29.54 -16.53
N ASN A 251 -3.95 29.04 -15.98
CA ASN A 251 -3.02 29.83 -15.21
C ASN A 251 -2.37 30.85 -16.13
N LYS A 252 -3.02 32.01 -16.28
CA LYS A 252 -2.37 33.21 -16.82
C LYS A 252 -1.33 33.64 -15.81
N THR A 253 -0.09 33.38 -16.11
CA THR A 253 1.09 33.92 -15.41
C THR A 253 1.05 35.44 -15.55
N THR A 254 0.63 36.12 -14.50
CA THR A 254 0.69 37.58 -14.42
C THR A 254 2.15 37.99 -14.24
N GLN A 255 2.78 38.35 -15.35
CA GLN A 255 4.06 39.05 -15.30
C GLN A 255 3.83 40.41 -14.63
N LYS A 256 4.27 40.58 -13.39
CA LYS A 256 4.38 41.88 -12.75
C LYS A 256 5.51 42.64 -13.43
N LYS A 257 5.12 43.67 -14.20
CA LYS A 257 6.05 44.73 -14.63
C LYS A 257 6.51 45.50 -13.42
N THR A 258 7.81 45.43 -13.15
CA THR A 258 8.50 46.32 -12.18
C THR A 258 8.61 47.71 -12.80
N GLN A 259 7.77 48.65 -12.39
CA GLN A 259 7.99 50.07 -12.66
C GLN A 259 8.90 50.63 -11.58
N GLY A 260 9.97 51.22 -12.06
CA GLY A 260 10.95 51.91 -11.23
C GLY A 260 10.37 53.16 -10.56
N GLN A 261 10.56 53.26 -9.27
CA GLN A 261 10.36 54.52 -8.55
C GLN A 261 11.67 55.25 -8.39
N ALA A 262 11.69 56.47 -8.95
CA ALA A 262 12.79 57.44 -8.86
C ALA A 262 12.99 57.93 -7.41
N ARG A 263 14.23 57.98 -7.00
CA ARG A 263 14.70 58.59 -5.73
C ARG A 263 14.41 60.10 -5.74
N LYS A 264 13.63 60.60 -4.79
CA LYS A 264 13.63 61.99 -4.34
C LYS A 264 14.45 62.10 -3.07
N LYS A 265 15.48 62.99 -3.13
CA LYS A 265 16.29 63.43 -1.96
C LYS A 265 15.44 64.33 -1.06
N PRO A 266 15.60 64.29 0.27
CA PRO A 266 15.08 65.35 1.13
C PRO A 266 16.12 66.50 1.25
N SER A 267 15.66 67.69 0.95
CA SER A 267 16.31 68.93 1.30
C SER A 267 16.08 69.20 2.78
N GLY A 268 17.18 69.65 3.47
CA GLY A 268 17.13 70.05 4.86
C GLY A 268 16.48 71.42 5.08
N LYS A 269 16.15 71.65 6.34
CA LYS A 269 16.28 72.86 7.13
C LYS A 269 15.51 72.69 8.43
N LYS A 270 16.13 72.85 9.43
CA LYS A 270 16.49 73.54 10.65
C LYS A 270 16.31 72.70 11.86
#